data_7199cfa39b36ec692956bf79cd22f420
#
_entry.id   7199cfa39b36ec692956bf79cd22f420
#
_cell.length_a   1.000
_cell.length_b   1.000
_cell.length_c   1.000
_cell.angle_alpha   90.00
_cell.angle_beta   90.00
_cell.angle_gamma   90.00
#
_symmetry.space_group_name_H-M   'P 1'
#
loop_
_entity.id
_entity.type
_entity.pdbx_description
1 polymer ?
#
loop_
_entity_poly.entity_id
_entity_poly.type
_entity_poly.pdbx_seq_one_letter_code
_entity_poly.pdbx_strand_id
1 'polypeptide(L)'
;MNIDFNKNNDGLIPAIIQDASTKNVLMLGYMNEEAFLKTNETKKVTFFSRTKNRLWTKGEESGNYLHLVNIKNDCDNDTLLISVKPEGPTCHKGTDTCWAEDNEPNFGFLSHLEGIIAKRKRMSEVEPELREDKNSYVVSLFEAGMNKIAQKVGEEAVETVIEAKDDNEELFLNESADLLFHYLILLRAKGYSLKDIAEVLENRH
;
A
#
# COMPACT_ATOMS: atom_id res chain seq x y z
N MET A 1 4.28 3.84 28.00
CA MET A 1 3.01 3.47 27.36
C MET A 1 2.17 2.81 28.45
N ASN A 2 0.94 3.25 28.64
CA ASN A 2 0.03 2.64 29.62
C ASN A 2 -0.91 1.71 28.83
N ILE A 3 -0.84 0.40 29.09
CA ILE A 3 -1.64 -0.63 28.41
C ILE A 3 -2.44 -1.37 29.47
N ASP A 4 -3.74 -1.54 29.24
CA ASP A 4 -4.65 -2.22 30.17
C ASP A 4 -4.86 -3.69 29.74
N PHE A 5 -3.95 -4.56 30.14
CA PHE A 5 -4.08 -6.00 29.92
C PHE A 5 -5.20 -6.65 30.74
N ASN A 6 -5.73 -5.96 31.74
CA ASN A 6 -6.77 -6.50 32.64
C ASN A 6 -8.19 -6.20 32.15
N LYS A 7 -8.34 -5.40 31.10
CA LYS A 7 -9.65 -5.04 30.56
C LYS A 7 -10.42 -6.26 30.05
N ASN A 8 -9.71 -7.24 29.49
CA ASN A 8 -10.26 -8.53 29.10
C ASN A 8 -9.96 -9.59 30.19
N ASN A 9 -10.93 -10.45 30.50
CA ASN A 9 -10.79 -11.46 31.55
C ASN A 9 -9.67 -12.48 31.34
N ASP A 10 -9.20 -12.66 30.10
CA ASP A 10 -8.09 -13.55 29.74
C ASP A 10 -6.73 -12.88 29.71
N GLY A 11 -6.65 -11.59 30.04
CA GLY A 11 -5.41 -10.82 30.04
C GLY A 11 -4.80 -10.62 28.65
N LEU A 12 -5.58 -10.80 27.61
CA LEU A 12 -5.13 -10.70 26.21
C LEU A 12 -5.73 -9.46 25.53
N ILE A 13 -4.87 -8.74 24.84
CA ILE A 13 -5.29 -7.63 23.99
C ILE A 13 -4.96 -7.93 22.52
N PRO A 14 -5.78 -7.46 21.57
CA PRO A 14 -5.48 -7.58 20.15
C PRO A 14 -4.26 -6.73 19.79
N ALA A 15 -3.44 -7.28 18.88
CA ALA A 15 -2.30 -6.59 18.30
C ALA A 15 -2.43 -6.64 16.77
N ILE A 16 -2.73 -5.49 16.18
CA ILE A 16 -2.82 -5.29 14.73
C ILE A 16 -1.39 -5.06 14.23
N ILE A 17 -0.95 -5.90 13.31
CA ILE A 17 0.38 -5.80 12.71
C ILE A 17 0.29 -5.11 11.37
N GLN A 18 1.02 -4.02 11.22
CA GLN A 18 1.04 -3.18 10.02
C GLN A 18 2.48 -3.06 9.51
N ASP A 19 2.67 -3.21 8.21
CA ASP A 19 3.96 -2.89 7.59
C ASP A 19 4.30 -1.40 7.75
N ALA A 20 5.53 -1.09 8.14
CA ALA A 20 5.95 0.28 8.41
C ALA A 20 6.05 1.13 7.14
N SER A 21 6.32 0.50 5.99
CA SER A 21 6.48 1.16 4.68
C SER A 21 5.16 1.24 3.93
N THR A 22 4.55 0.09 3.64
CA THR A 22 3.33 0.00 2.82
C THR A 22 2.08 0.46 3.53
N LYS A 23 2.08 0.44 4.87
CA LYS A 23 0.92 0.66 5.75
C LYS A 23 -0.18 -0.41 5.62
N ASN A 24 0.08 -1.49 4.92
CA ASN A 24 -0.84 -2.61 4.84
C ASN A 24 -0.91 -3.36 6.17
N VAL A 25 -2.10 -3.81 6.54
CA VAL A 25 -2.29 -4.68 7.71
C VAL A 25 -1.89 -6.09 7.32
N LEU A 26 -0.90 -6.67 8.00
CA LEU A 26 -0.33 -7.98 7.68
C LEU A 26 -1.05 -9.13 8.38
N MET A 27 -1.40 -8.94 9.65
CA MET A 27 -2.10 -9.92 10.46
C MET A 27 -2.66 -9.30 11.74
N LEU A 28 -3.50 -10.06 12.44
CA LEU A 28 -3.89 -9.81 13.82
C LEU A 28 -3.35 -10.97 14.69
N GLY A 29 -2.81 -10.62 15.85
CA GLY A 29 -2.47 -11.57 16.92
C GLY A 29 -2.98 -11.08 18.28
N TYR A 30 -2.66 -11.83 19.33
CA TYR A 30 -2.99 -11.45 20.70
C TYR A 30 -1.73 -11.42 21.55
N MET A 31 -1.65 -10.45 22.45
CA MET A 31 -0.55 -10.30 23.39
C MET A 31 -1.05 -10.24 24.82
N ASN A 32 -0.34 -10.89 25.72
CA ASN A 32 -0.35 -10.59 27.16
C ASN A 32 0.84 -9.66 27.48
N GLU A 33 0.96 -9.25 28.71
CA GLU A 33 2.05 -8.37 29.16
C GLU A 33 3.44 -8.98 28.88
N GLU A 34 3.62 -10.29 29.10
CA GLU A 34 4.88 -11.00 28.84
C GLU A 34 5.27 -10.98 27.35
N ALA A 35 4.31 -11.19 26.44
CA ALA A 35 4.51 -11.10 25.00
C ALA A 35 4.92 -9.68 24.56
N PHE A 36 4.29 -8.68 25.14
CA PHE A 36 4.61 -7.27 24.89
C PHE A 36 6.02 -6.92 25.36
N LEU A 37 6.41 -7.31 26.59
CA LEU A 37 7.74 -7.08 27.12
C LEU A 37 8.81 -7.76 26.25
N LYS A 38 8.58 -9.03 25.89
CA LYS A 38 9.50 -9.79 25.03
C LYS A 38 9.63 -9.17 23.63
N THR A 39 8.54 -8.66 23.06
CA THR A 39 8.59 -7.93 21.78
C THR A 39 9.48 -6.69 21.87
N ASN A 40 9.37 -5.92 22.96
CA ASN A 40 10.19 -4.72 23.16
C ASN A 40 11.68 -5.05 23.39
N GLU A 41 11.97 -6.13 24.10
CA GLU A 41 13.33 -6.60 24.40
C GLU A 41 14.02 -7.12 23.12
N THR A 42 13.37 -8.06 22.44
CA THR A 42 13.99 -8.78 21.30
C THR A 42 13.87 -8.03 19.97
N LYS A 43 13.02 -7.00 19.92
CA LYS A 43 12.62 -6.30 18.69
C LYS A 43 11.99 -7.21 17.63
N LYS A 44 11.53 -8.40 18.02
CA LYS A 44 10.79 -9.35 17.20
C LYS A 44 9.40 -9.55 17.78
N VAL A 45 8.36 -9.42 16.94
CA VAL A 45 6.97 -9.51 17.40
C VAL A 45 6.70 -10.89 18.00
N THR A 46 6.29 -10.90 19.24
CA THR A 46 5.92 -12.09 20.00
C THR A 46 4.47 -11.98 20.43
N PHE A 47 3.71 -13.02 20.22
CA PHE A 47 2.30 -13.15 20.58
C PHE A 47 2.11 -14.17 21.71
N PHE A 48 0.92 -14.19 22.28
CA PHE A 48 0.44 -15.28 23.10
C PHE A 48 -0.48 -16.19 22.28
N SER A 49 -0.08 -17.45 22.13
CA SER A 49 -0.89 -18.46 21.43
C SER A 49 -1.97 -19.01 22.34
N ARG A 50 -3.24 -18.65 22.08
CA ARG A 50 -4.41 -19.12 22.87
C ARG A 50 -4.60 -20.66 22.80
N THR A 51 -4.26 -21.27 21.65
CA THR A 51 -4.42 -22.71 21.45
C THR A 51 -3.29 -23.53 22.08
N LYS A 52 -2.04 -23.02 22.02
CA LYS A 52 -0.86 -23.70 22.59
C LYS A 52 -0.54 -23.23 24.03
N ASN A 53 -1.24 -22.24 24.51
CA ASN A 53 -1.05 -21.60 25.83
C ASN A 53 0.43 -21.25 26.12
N ARG A 54 1.10 -20.60 25.17
CA ARG A 54 2.51 -20.19 25.28
C ARG A 54 2.81 -18.93 24.49
N LEU A 55 3.93 -18.31 24.78
CA LEU A 55 4.49 -17.29 23.93
C LEU A 55 4.91 -17.89 22.59
N TRP A 56 4.71 -17.11 21.54
CA TRP A 56 5.06 -17.47 20.18
C TRP A 56 5.65 -16.24 19.44
N THR A 57 6.94 -16.30 19.12
CA THR A 57 7.59 -15.29 18.30
C THR A 57 7.30 -15.57 16.84
N LYS A 58 6.68 -14.61 16.15
CA LYS A 58 6.39 -14.75 14.73
C LYS A 58 7.68 -14.96 13.95
N GLY A 59 7.72 -16.02 13.15
CA GLY A 59 8.92 -16.43 12.41
C GLY A 59 9.80 -17.45 13.12
N GLU A 60 9.49 -17.90 14.36
CA GLU A 60 10.34 -18.87 15.09
C GLU A 60 10.52 -20.22 14.36
N GLU A 61 9.55 -20.60 13.51
CA GLU A 61 9.62 -21.85 12.71
C GLU A 61 9.98 -21.57 11.25
N SER A 62 9.50 -20.45 10.67
CA SER A 62 9.64 -20.16 9.23
C SER A 62 10.85 -19.29 8.87
N GLY A 63 11.49 -18.63 9.84
CA GLY A 63 12.51 -17.60 9.59
C GLY A 63 11.93 -16.23 9.21
N ASN A 64 10.65 -16.12 8.85
CA ASN A 64 10.02 -14.87 8.46
C ASN A 64 9.61 -14.05 9.70
N TYR A 65 10.59 -13.38 10.31
CA TYR A 65 10.36 -12.54 11.46
C TYR A 65 9.67 -11.22 11.10
N LEU A 66 9.01 -10.63 12.09
CA LEU A 66 8.46 -9.28 12.02
C LEU A 66 9.27 -8.40 12.96
N HIS A 67 10.12 -7.53 12.40
CA HIS A 67 10.96 -6.63 13.18
C HIS A 67 10.18 -5.41 13.62
N LEU A 68 10.17 -5.16 14.92
CA LEU A 68 9.49 -4.03 15.53
C LEU A 68 10.09 -2.70 15.08
N VAL A 69 9.26 -1.82 14.53
CA VAL A 69 9.59 -0.42 14.22
C VAL A 69 8.97 0.50 15.27
N ASN A 70 7.66 0.36 15.51
CA ASN A 70 6.93 1.20 16.46
C ASN A 70 5.73 0.46 17.06
N ILE A 71 5.30 0.88 18.25
CA ILE A 71 4.06 0.42 18.89
C ILE A 71 3.23 1.65 19.29
N LYS A 72 1.95 1.60 19.03
CA LYS A 72 0.94 2.56 19.52
C LYS A 72 -0.17 1.77 20.20
N ASN A 73 -0.73 2.31 21.27
CA ASN A 73 -2.00 1.86 21.81
C ASN A 73 -3.14 2.75 21.32
N ASP A 74 -4.34 2.24 21.34
CA ASP A 74 -5.55 2.98 21.02
C ASP A 74 -5.99 3.93 22.15
N CYS A 75 -7.15 4.56 21.99
CA CYS A 75 -7.62 5.62 22.90
C CYS A 75 -8.00 5.12 24.30
N ASP A 76 -8.36 3.85 24.46
CA ASP A 76 -8.77 3.24 25.72
C ASP A 76 -7.81 2.13 26.19
N ASN A 77 -6.61 2.06 25.57
CA ASN A 77 -5.43 1.31 25.99
C ASN A 77 -5.57 -0.22 25.98
N ASP A 78 -6.46 -0.77 25.18
CA ASP A 78 -6.73 -2.21 25.12
C ASP A 78 -6.43 -2.85 23.74
N THR A 79 -5.92 -2.07 22.77
CA THR A 79 -5.53 -2.54 21.45
C THR A 79 -4.17 -1.96 21.06
N LEU A 80 -3.32 -2.78 20.43
CA LEU A 80 -2.03 -2.34 19.92
C LEU A 80 -2.02 -2.26 18.40
N LEU A 81 -1.48 -1.16 17.87
CA LEU A 81 -1.04 -1.05 16.50
C LEU A 81 0.49 -1.14 16.47
N ILE A 82 1.01 -2.22 15.88
CA ILE A 82 2.45 -2.52 15.83
C ILE A 82 2.93 -2.39 14.41
N SER A 83 3.74 -1.37 14.16
CA SER A 83 4.42 -1.17 12.86
C SER A 83 5.67 -2.03 12.82
N VAL A 84 5.85 -2.79 11.74
CA VAL A 84 6.93 -3.76 11.59
C VAL A 84 7.61 -3.65 10.23
N LYS A 85 8.83 -4.20 10.14
CA LYS A 85 9.50 -4.56 8.89
C LYS A 85 9.48 -6.09 8.77
N PRO A 86 8.70 -6.68 7.84
CA PRO A 86 8.68 -8.12 7.63
C PRO A 86 9.95 -8.61 6.90
N GLU A 87 10.46 -9.79 7.24
CA GLU A 87 11.55 -10.47 6.52
C GLU A 87 11.06 -11.31 5.34
N GLY A 88 9.74 -11.55 5.26
CA GLY A 88 9.13 -12.35 4.21
C GLY A 88 7.64 -12.52 4.46
N PRO A 89 6.99 -13.48 3.78
CA PRO A 89 5.56 -13.73 3.90
C PRO A 89 5.11 -13.88 5.35
N THR A 90 4.09 -13.10 5.72
CA THR A 90 3.58 -13.12 7.10
C THR A 90 2.68 -14.31 7.37
N CYS A 91 1.88 -14.75 6.40
CA CYS A 91 0.96 -15.86 6.57
C CYS A 91 1.68 -17.22 6.54
N HIS A 92 1.21 -18.18 7.35
CA HIS A 92 1.72 -19.58 7.32
C HIS A 92 1.41 -20.31 6.00
N LYS A 93 0.53 -19.76 5.16
CA LYS A 93 0.23 -20.26 3.80
C LYS A 93 1.19 -19.71 2.74
N GLY A 94 2.17 -18.89 3.13
CA GLY A 94 3.14 -18.30 2.22
C GLY A 94 2.69 -17.02 1.53
N THR A 95 1.55 -16.43 1.91
CA THR A 95 1.09 -15.12 1.42
C THR A 95 1.64 -13.99 2.30
N ASP A 96 1.80 -12.79 1.74
CA ASP A 96 2.35 -11.64 2.46
C ASP A 96 1.48 -11.20 3.62
N THR A 97 0.16 -11.30 3.46
CA THR A 97 -0.82 -10.99 4.52
C THR A 97 -1.69 -12.19 4.86
N CYS A 98 -2.33 -12.18 6.03
CA CYS A 98 -3.30 -13.21 6.42
C CYS A 98 -4.61 -13.14 5.62
N TRP A 99 -4.80 -12.12 4.79
CA TRP A 99 -5.95 -11.94 3.90
C TRP A 99 -5.67 -12.37 2.47
N ALA A 100 -4.50 -12.99 2.21
CA ALA A 100 -4.03 -13.43 0.89
C ALA A 100 -3.86 -12.25 -0.10
N GLU A 101 -3.51 -11.08 0.42
CA GLU A 101 -3.17 -9.88 -0.34
C GLU A 101 -1.65 -9.69 -0.39
N ASP A 102 -1.14 -9.14 -1.49
CA ASP A 102 0.26 -8.77 -1.63
C ASP A 102 0.59 -7.56 -0.74
N ASN A 103 1.80 -7.53 -0.17
CA ASN A 103 2.26 -6.42 0.65
C ASN A 103 2.93 -5.33 -0.19
N GLU A 104 2.21 -4.81 -1.17
CA GLU A 104 2.65 -3.73 -2.04
C GLU A 104 2.13 -2.36 -1.55
N PRO A 105 2.88 -1.26 -1.80
CA PRO A 105 2.39 0.08 -1.51
C PRO A 105 1.03 0.32 -2.16
N ASN A 106 0.08 0.81 -1.38
CA ASN A 106 -1.26 1.14 -1.84
C ASN A 106 -1.52 2.64 -1.68
N PHE A 107 -1.67 3.33 -2.79
CA PHE A 107 -1.98 4.76 -2.86
C PHE A 107 -3.50 5.03 -2.98
N GLY A 108 -4.31 4.10 -2.49
CA GLY A 108 -5.77 4.22 -2.48
C GLY A 108 -6.34 4.27 -3.91
N PHE A 109 -7.14 5.30 -4.20
CA PHE A 109 -7.77 5.46 -5.52
C PHE A 109 -6.74 5.48 -6.67
N LEU A 110 -5.54 6.03 -6.45
CA LEU A 110 -4.52 6.10 -7.50
C LEU A 110 -4.02 4.71 -7.90
N SER A 111 -3.85 3.77 -6.97
CA SER A 111 -3.53 2.38 -7.29
C SER A 111 -4.65 1.69 -8.06
N HIS A 112 -5.91 1.95 -7.71
CA HIS A 112 -7.07 1.46 -8.47
C HIS A 112 -7.07 2.01 -9.91
N LEU A 113 -6.82 3.31 -10.08
CA LEU A 113 -6.73 3.97 -11.38
C LEU A 113 -5.59 3.39 -12.23
N GLU A 114 -4.42 3.14 -11.66
CA GLU A 114 -3.32 2.43 -12.35
C GLU A 114 -3.74 1.04 -12.84
N GLY A 115 -4.53 0.31 -12.04
CA GLY A 115 -5.10 -0.98 -12.43
C GLY A 115 -6.02 -0.87 -13.64
N ILE A 116 -6.88 0.16 -13.68
CA ILE A 116 -7.74 0.45 -14.83
C ILE A 116 -6.89 0.77 -16.06
N ILE A 117 -5.89 1.65 -15.94
CA ILE A 117 -4.98 2.03 -17.04
C ILE A 117 -4.23 0.79 -17.56
N ALA A 118 -3.74 -0.08 -16.67
CA ALA A 118 -3.07 -1.32 -17.05
C ALA A 118 -4.01 -2.28 -17.80
N LYS A 119 -5.27 -2.40 -17.39
CA LYS A 119 -6.29 -3.17 -18.11
C LYS A 119 -6.50 -2.57 -19.51
N ARG A 120 -6.63 -1.26 -19.65
CA ARG A 120 -6.81 -0.57 -20.93
C ARG A 120 -5.61 -0.71 -21.86
N LYS A 121 -4.37 -0.70 -21.33
CA LYS A 121 -3.16 -0.98 -22.12
C LYS A 121 -3.23 -2.38 -22.71
N ARG A 122 -3.55 -3.42 -21.93
CA ARG A 122 -3.71 -4.78 -22.47
C ARG A 122 -4.80 -4.86 -23.55
N MET A 123 -5.88 -4.08 -23.40
CA MET A 123 -6.96 -4.03 -24.41
C MET A 123 -6.49 -3.39 -25.71
N SER A 124 -5.54 -2.43 -25.70
CA SER A 124 -4.97 -1.86 -26.93
C SER A 124 -4.15 -2.85 -27.77
N GLU A 125 -3.70 -3.94 -27.13
CA GLU A 125 -2.94 -5.03 -27.76
C GLU A 125 -3.86 -6.13 -28.37
N VAL A 126 -5.18 -6.03 -28.16
CA VAL A 126 -6.19 -6.97 -28.67
C VAL A 126 -6.87 -6.39 -29.92
N GLU A 127 -7.25 -7.25 -30.87
CA GLU A 127 -7.98 -6.86 -32.06
C GLU A 127 -9.24 -6.04 -31.72
N PRO A 128 -9.52 -4.93 -32.41
CA PRO A 128 -10.60 -3.99 -32.08
C PRO A 128 -11.98 -4.63 -31.96
N GLU A 129 -12.25 -5.66 -32.77
CA GLU A 129 -13.53 -6.36 -32.83
C GLU A 129 -13.80 -7.20 -31.56
N LEU A 130 -12.73 -7.62 -30.87
CA LEU A 130 -12.77 -8.47 -29.68
C LEU A 130 -12.76 -7.69 -28.37
N ARG A 131 -12.76 -6.35 -28.42
CA ARG A 131 -12.68 -5.51 -27.21
C ARG A 131 -14.02 -5.36 -26.52
N GLU A 132 -14.00 -5.45 -25.19
CA GLU A 132 -15.18 -5.18 -24.34
C GLU A 132 -15.63 -3.70 -24.43
N ASP A 133 -14.67 -2.76 -24.61
CA ASP A 133 -14.93 -1.32 -24.70
C ASP A 133 -14.24 -0.74 -25.95
N LYS A 134 -15.05 -0.47 -26.98
CA LYS A 134 -14.57 -0.01 -28.29
C LYS A 134 -14.22 1.47 -28.32
N ASN A 135 -14.65 2.26 -27.33
CA ASN A 135 -14.53 3.73 -27.33
C ASN A 135 -13.66 4.27 -26.18
N SER A 136 -12.76 3.47 -25.64
CA SER A 136 -11.91 3.91 -24.53
C SER A 136 -10.84 4.90 -24.99
N TYR A 137 -10.89 6.13 -24.44
CA TYR A 137 -9.87 7.16 -24.65
C TYR A 137 -8.45 6.65 -24.31
N VAL A 138 -8.28 5.93 -23.18
CA VAL A 138 -6.98 5.39 -22.78
C VAL A 138 -6.45 4.37 -23.79
N VAL A 139 -7.34 3.52 -24.34
CA VAL A 139 -6.95 2.57 -25.42
C VAL A 139 -6.45 3.35 -26.64
N SER A 140 -7.19 4.37 -27.08
CA SER A 140 -6.78 5.18 -28.25
C SER A 140 -5.45 5.90 -28.04
N LEU A 141 -5.12 6.30 -26.81
CA LEU A 141 -3.81 6.89 -26.49
C LEU A 141 -2.67 5.88 -26.61
N PHE A 142 -2.86 4.65 -26.12
CA PHE A 142 -1.84 3.60 -26.29
C PHE A 142 -1.64 3.22 -27.76
N GLU A 143 -2.71 3.17 -28.55
CA GLU A 143 -2.63 2.94 -30.02
C GLU A 143 -1.93 4.06 -30.77
N ALA A 144 -2.18 5.32 -30.37
CA ALA A 144 -1.50 6.48 -30.95
C ALA A 144 0.00 6.54 -30.59
N GLY A 145 0.40 5.80 -29.57
CA GLY A 145 1.80 5.57 -29.20
C GLY A 145 2.43 6.67 -28.33
N MET A 146 3.72 6.45 -28.04
CA MET A 146 4.48 7.21 -27.05
C MET A 146 4.48 8.73 -27.31
N ASN A 147 4.60 9.14 -28.55
CA ASN A 147 4.65 10.57 -28.88
C ASN A 147 3.35 11.29 -28.51
N LYS A 148 2.19 10.65 -28.75
CA LYS A 148 0.90 11.24 -28.37
C LYS A 148 0.69 11.27 -26.87
N ILE A 149 1.10 10.23 -26.17
CA ILE A 149 1.05 10.17 -24.68
C ILE A 149 1.95 11.28 -24.09
N ALA A 150 3.19 11.40 -24.58
CA ALA A 150 4.11 12.43 -24.09
C ALA A 150 3.62 13.85 -24.42
N GLN A 151 3.02 14.04 -25.61
CA GLN A 151 2.38 15.30 -25.98
C GLN A 151 1.30 15.69 -24.97
N LYS A 152 0.41 14.77 -24.59
CA LYS A 152 -0.66 15.04 -23.63
C LYS A 152 -0.11 15.44 -22.26
N VAL A 153 0.90 14.75 -21.74
CA VAL A 153 1.55 15.15 -20.47
C VAL A 153 2.10 16.59 -20.57
N GLY A 154 2.69 16.96 -21.70
CA GLY A 154 3.21 18.31 -21.92
C GLY A 154 2.11 19.37 -21.98
N GLU A 155 1.00 19.09 -22.67
CA GLU A 155 -0.19 19.95 -22.75
C GLU A 155 -0.76 20.22 -21.33
N GLU A 156 -1.09 19.17 -20.58
CA GLU A 156 -1.68 19.28 -19.24
C GLU A 156 -0.72 19.96 -18.23
N ALA A 157 0.60 19.75 -18.39
CA ALA A 157 1.58 20.44 -17.55
C ALA A 157 1.59 21.96 -17.80
N VAL A 158 1.46 22.39 -19.07
CA VAL A 158 1.38 23.82 -19.42
C VAL A 158 0.08 24.42 -18.91
N GLU A 159 -1.05 23.75 -19.09
CA GLU A 159 -2.37 24.17 -18.62
C GLU A 159 -2.39 24.29 -17.09
N THR A 160 -1.88 23.29 -16.36
CA THR A 160 -1.69 23.37 -14.89
C THR A 160 -0.87 24.61 -14.47
N VAL A 161 0.22 24.93 -15.19
CA VAL A 161 1.07 26.11 -14.87
C VAL A 161 0.32 27.41 -15.15
N ILE A 162 -0.50 27.48 -16.19
CA ILE A 162 -1.33 28.65 -16.51
C ILE A 162 -2.34 28.89 -15.40
N GLU A 163 -3.12 27.87 -15.05
CA GLU A 163 -4.17 27.95 -14.04
C GLU A 163 -3.61 28.19 -12.61
N ALA A 164 -2.36 27.76 -12.34
CA ALA A 164 -1.67 28.05 -11.07
C ALA A 164 -1.39 29.54 -10.83
N LYS A 165 -1.55 30.40 -11.85
CA LYS A 165 -1.35 31.84 -11.75
C LYS A 165 -2.63 32.60 -11.48
N ASP A 166 -3.77 31.98 -11.71
CA ASP A 166 -5.08 32.56 -11.54
C ASP A 166 -5.72 32.02 -10.25
N ASP A 167 -6.71 32.74 -9.72
CA ASP A 167 -7.40 32.38 -8.49
C ASP A 167 -8.62 31.43 -8.75
N ASN A 168 -8.58 30.66 -9.84
CA ASN A 168 -9.64 29.69 -10.17
C ASN A 168 -9.27 28.29 -9.68
N GLU A 169 -9.71 27.97 -8.46
CA GLU A 169 -9.43 26.67 -7.82
C GLU A 169 -9.93 25.48 -8.65
N GLU A 170 -11.14 25.59 -9.25
CA GLU A 170 -11.75 24.49 -10.00
C GLU A 170 -10.95 24.15 -11.24
N LEU A 171 -10.51 25.14 -12.02
CA LEU A 171 -9.69 24.92 -13.21
C LEU A 171 -8.33 24.34 -12.83
N PHE A 172 -7.65 24.92 -11.83
CA PHE A 172 -6.36 24.42 -11.37
C PHE A 172 -6.41 22.94 -10.93
N LEU A 173 -7.45 22.55 -10.19
CA LEU A 173 -7.62 21.16 -9.74
C LEU A 173 -7.92 20.23 -10.91
N ASN A 174 -8.71 20.64 -11.88
CA ASN A 174 -9.01 19.84 -13.07
C ASN A 174 -7.76 19.59 -13.90
N GLU A 175 -6.99 20.64 -14.25
CA GLU A 175 -5.75 20.50 -15.03
C GLU A 175 -4.68 19.69 -14.26
N SER A 176 -4.60 19.86 -12.94
CA SER A 176 -3.71 19.05 -12.10
C SER A 176 -4.10 17.57 -12.09
N ALA A 177 -5.40 17.27 -12.10
CA ALA A 177 -5.89 15.89 -12.17
C ALA A 177 -5.63 15.28 -13.55
N ASP A 178 -5.81 16.03 -14.65
CA ASP A 178 -5.54 15.59 -16.01
C ASP A 178 -4.04 15.37 -16.21
N LEU A 179 -3.18 16.24 -15.68
CA LEU A 179 -1.73 16.03 -15.68
C LEU A 179 -1.36 14.73 -14.97
N LEU A 180 -1.87 14.48 -13.76
CA LEU A 180 -1.59 13.25 -13.02
C LEU A 180 -2.10 12.02 -13.76
N PHE A 181 -3.29 12.09 -14.34
CA PHE A 181 -3.88 10.99 -15.12
C PHE A 181 -3.03 10.63 -16.34
N HIS A 182 -2.63 11.61 -17.15
CA HIS A 182 -1.78 11.38 -18.32
C HIS A 182 -0.36 10.95 -17.92
N TYR A 183 0.15 11.42 -16.76
CA TYR A 183 1.42 10.95 -16.24
C TYR A 183 1.37 9.47 -15.84
N LEU A 184 0.29 8.99 -15.21
CA LEU A 184 0.11 7.56 -14.92
C LEU A 184 0.05 6.71 -16.21
N ILE A 185 -0.58 7.22 -17.27
CA ILE A 185 -0.59 6.57 -18.58
C ILE A 185 0.83 6.49 -19.17
N LEU A 186 1.61 7.58 -19.07
CA LEU A 186 3.00 7.63 -19.52
C LEU A 186 3.88 6.63 -18.76
N LEU A 187 3.76 6.57 -17.43
CA LEU A 187 4.46 5.59 -16.60
C LEU A 187 4.16 4.17 -17.07
N ARG A 188 2.87 3.85 -17.24
CA ARG A 188 2.44 2.52 -17.68
C ARG A 188 2.91 2.21 -19.11
N ALA A 189 2.97 3.20 -20.02
CA ALA A 189 3.52 3.05 -21.35
C ALA A 189 5.00 2.68 -21.33
N LYS A 190 5.76 3.26 -20.39
CA LYS A 190 7.19 3.00 -20.15
C LYS A 190 7.45 1.73 -19.35
N GLY A 191 6.42 1.05 -18.82
CA GLY A 191 6.55 -0.15 -18.00
C GLY A 191 6.76 0.10 -16.51
N TYR A 192 6.54 1.34 -16.06
CA TYR A 192 6.66 1.76 -14.66
C TYR A 192 5.30 1.97 -14.01
N SER A 193 5.32 2.20 -12.69
CA SER A 193 4.17 2.47 -11.84
C SER A 193 4.44 3.66 -10.91
N LEU A 194 3.43 4.11 -10.20
CA LEU A 194 3.58 5.13 -9.16
C LEU A 194 4.53 4.68 -8.03
N LYS A 195 4.55 3.37 -7.74
CA LYS A 195 5.50 2.78 -6.79
C LYS A 195 6.95 3.09 -7.15
N ASP A 196 7.34 2.90 -8.42
CA ASP A 196 8.72 3.15 -8.87
C ASP A 196 9.12 4.62 -8.67
N ILE A 197 8.17 5.53 -8.86
CA ILE A 197 8.41 6.95 -8.62
C ILE A 197 8.51 7.26 -7.13
N ALA A 198 7.65 6.66 -6.31
CA ALA A 198 7.71 6.80 -4.85
C ALA A 198 9.05 6.30 -4.30
N GLU A 199 9.55 5.14 -4.74
CA GLU A 199 10.86 4.60 -4.34
C GLU A 199 12.02 5.55 -4.69
N VAL A 200 11.97 6.19 -5.87
CA VAL A 200 12.99 7.21 -6.24
C VAL A 200 12.92 8.42 -5.32
N LEU A 201 11.72 8.86 -4.93
CA LEU A 201 11.55 9.99 -4.03
C LEU A 201 12.00 9.64 -2.59
N GLU A 202 11.66 8.46 -2.09
CA GLU A 202 12.10 7.96 -0.78
C GLU A 202 13.63 7.89 -0.68
N ASN A 203 14.31 7.46 -1.74
CA ASN A 203 15.77 7.38 -1.78
C ASN A 203 16.46 8.76 -1.82
N ARG A 204 15.72 9.85 -2.03
CA ARG A 204 16.25 11.24 -2.07
C ARG A 204 16.04 11.99 -0.76
N HIS A 205 15.22 11.46 0.15
CA HIS A 205 14.84 12.06 1.43
C HIS A 205 15.05 11.13 2.61
#